data_03571914a00f9430a4ba2dc552732059
#
_entry.id   03571914a00f9430a4ba2dc552732059
#
_cell.length_a   1.000
_cell.length_b   1.000
_cell.length_c   1.000
_cell.angle_alpha   90.00
_cell.angle_beta   90.00
_cell.angle_gamma   90.00
#
_symmetry.space_group_name_H-M   'P 1'
#
loop_
_entity.id
_entity.type
_entity.pdbx_description
1 polymer ?
#
loop_
_entity_poly.entity_id
_entity_poly.type
_entity_poly.pdbx_seq_one_letter_code
_entity_poly.pdbx_strand_id
1 'polypeptide(L)'
;MDIISSLTKMFGLQRWQVENTVNLIDEGNTIPFIARYRKEAHGTLDDQMLRELSEKLEYLRNLDKRREEISALITAQEKMTPEIEAALEKASTLAEIEDIYRPFRPKRRTRASIAKEKGLEPLADAIFAQAADSASPSELAADYIDAEKGVETLEDAIGGAMDIIA
;
A
#
# COMPACT_ATOMS: atom_id res chain seq x y z
N MET A 1 2.31 15.87 10.33
CA MET A 1 1.09 16.04 11.17
C MET A 1 1.47 16.20 12.63
N ASP A 2 0.89 17.14 13.35
CA ASP A 2 1.15 17.27 14.80
C ASP A 2 0.24 16.31 15.59
N ILE A 3 0.77 15.13 15.87
CA ILE A 3 0.08 14.05 16.59
C ILE A 3 -0.32 14.51 18.00
N ILE A 4 0.54 15.26 18.67
CA ILE A 4 0.26 15.79 20.02
C ILE A 4 -0.96 16.70 20.00
N SER A 5 -1.03 17.64 19.07
CA SER A 5 -2.20 18.52 18.93
C SER A 5 -3.49 17.75 18.59
N SER A 6 -3.38 16.72 17.78
CA SER A 6 -4.52 15.86 17.45
C SER A 6 -5.04 15.12 18.67
N LEU A 7 -4.17 14.50 19.46
CA LEU A 7 -4.52 13.81 20.70
C LEU A 7 -5.09 14.77 21.75
N THR A 8 -4.51 15.95 21.88
CA THR A 8 -4.99 17.00 22.78
C THR A 8 -6.45 17.36 22.49
N LYS A 9 -6.78 17.56 21.23
CA LYS A 9 -8.16 17.85 20.80
C LYS A 9 -9.11 16.67 20.98
N MET A 10 -8.67 15.46 20.61
CA MET A 10 -9.50 14.25 20.69
C MET A 10 -9.92 13.92 22.11
N PHE A 11 -9.01 14.07 23.07
CA PHE A 11 -9.26 13.72 24.48
C PHE A 11 -9.64 14.91 25.36
N GLY A 12 -9.60 16.13 24.82
CA GLY A 12 -9.91 17.34 25.60
C GLY A 12 -8.91 17.58 26.71
N LEU A 13 -7.66 17.19 26.53
CA LEU A 13 -6.59 17.30 27.51
C LEU A 13 -5.73 18.53 27.28
N GLN A 14 -4.89 18.86 28.26
CA GLN A 14 -3.85 19.87 28.09
C GLN A 14 -2.67 19.29 27.30
N ARG A 15 -2.01 20.12 26.51
CA ARG A 15 -0.88 19.70 25.69
C ARG A 15 0.24 19.04 26.53
N TRP A 16 0.55 19.60 27.69
CA TRP A 16 1.59 19.05 28.57
C TRP A 16 1.26 17.65 29.09
N GLN A 17 -0.04 17.35 29.32
CA GLN A 17 -0.49 16.02 29.73
C GLN A 17 -0.21 14.98 28.64
N VAL A 18 -0.54 15.34 27.41
CA VAL A 18 -0.32 14.46 26.24
C VAL A 18 1.17 14.28 25.98
N GLU A 19 1.95 15.36 25.97
CA GLU A 19 3.41 15.30 25.75
C GLU A 19 4.11 14.43 26.79
N ASN A 20 3.82 14.62 28.05
CA ASN A 20 4.43 13.84 29.13
C ASN A 20 4.02 12.36 29.05
N THR A 21 2.76 12.08 28.76
CA THR A 21 2.26 10.71 28.61
C THR A 21 2.92 10.01 27.41
N VAL A 22 3.01 10.69 26.28
CA VAL A 22 3.69 10.16 25.08
C VAL A 22 5.16 9.86 25.37
N ASN A 23 5.86 10.78 26.04
CA ASN A 23 7.26 10.56 26.42
C ASN A 23 7.43 9.34 27.33
N LEU A 24 6.55 9.17 28.31
CA LEU A 24 6.58 8.00 29.20
C LEU A 24 6.33 6.69 28.46
N ILE A 25 5.42 6.68 27.48
CA ILE A 25 5.18 5.54 26.60
C ILE A 25 6.42 5.24 25.77
N ASP A 26 7.05 6.25 25.20
CA ASP A 26 8.25 6.10 24.37
C ASP A 26 9.48 5.63 25.16
N GLU A 27 9.52 5.93 26.45
CA GLU A 27 10.54 5.40 27.37
C GLU A 27 10.35 3.90 27.69
N GLY A 28 9.26 3.29 27.20
CA GLY A 28 8.97 1.87 27.41
C GLY A 28 8.19 1.56 28.68
N ASN A 29 7.60 2.55 29.32
CA ASN A 29 6.76 2.34 30.51
C ASN A 29 5.41 1.72 30.13
N THR A 30 4.93 0.79 30.93
CA THR A 30 3.61 0.20 30.75
C THR A 30 2.49 1.16 31.17
N ILE A 31 1.30 0.99 30.61
CA ILE A 31 0.14 1.82 30.97
C ILE A 31 -0.21 1.70 32.46
N PRO A 32 -0.27 0.50 33.08
CA PRO A 32 -0.49 0.39 34.53
C PRO A 32 0.56 1.12 35.38
N PHE A 33 1.82 1.09 34.95
CA PHE A 33 2.91 1.80 35.63
C PHE A 33 2.71 3.31 35.59
N ILE A 34 2.39 3.85 34.41
CA ILE A 34 2.13 5.30 34.21
C ILE A 34 0.93 5.74 35.06
N ALA A 35 -0.16 4.98 35.04
CA ALA A 35 -1.36 5.26 35.80
C ALA A 35 -1.11 5.30 37.31
N ARG A 36 -0.30 4.40 37.81
CA ARG A 36 -0.05 4.25 39.25
C ARG A 36 1.05 5.14 39.79
N TYR A 37 2.16 5.28 39.08
CA TYR A 37 3.40 5.90 39.61
C TYR A 37 3.76 7.24 38.96
N ARG A 38 3.07 7.67 37.91
CA ARG A 38 3.38 8.90 37.18
C ARG A 38 2.19 9.86 37.06
N LYS A 39 1.36 9.90 38.08
CA LYS A 39 0.17 10.76 38.13
C LYS A 39 0.51 12.26 37.98
N GLU A 40 1.61 12.68 38.50
CA GLU A 40 2.10 14.06 38.37
C GLU A 40 2.43 14.44 36.92
N ALA A 41 2.84 13.47 36.11
CA ALA A 41 3.20 13.69 34.72
C ALA A 41 1.98 13.76 33.78
N HIS A 42 0.95 12.96 34.04
CA HIS A 42 -0.25 12.90 33.18
C HIS A 42 -1.49 13.62 33.75
N GLY A 43 -1.41 14.22 34.91
CA GLY A 43 -2.51 14.98 35.49
C GLY A 43 -3.71 14.16 35.91
N THR A 44 -3.49 13.00 36.50
CA THR A 44 -4.53 12.10 37.06
C THR A 44 -5.45 11.43 36.01
N LEU A 45 -4.91 11.16 34.83
CA LEU A 45 -5.63 10.35 33.83
C LEU A 45 -5.84 8.92 34.35
N ASP A 46 -7.04 8.36 34.13
CA ASP A 46 -7.29 6.98 34.52
C ASP A 46 -6.63 5.97 33.56
N ASP A 47 -6.58 4.72 34.00
CA ASP A 47 -5.97 3.62 33.25
C ASP A 47 -6.62 3.42 31.87
N GLN A 48 -7.93 3.54 31.79
CA GLN A 48 -8.66 3.42 30.54
C GLN A 48 -8.33 4.55 29.56
N MET A 49 -8.29 5.80 30.03
CA MET A 49 -7.96 6.95 29.19
C MET A 49 -6.52 6.88 28.69
N LEU A 50 -5.57 6.46 29.52
CA LEU A 50 -4.19 6.24 29.13
C LEU A 50 -4.06 5.15 28.06
N ARG A 51 -4.83 4.09 28.19
CA ARG A 51 -4.87 2.99 27.21
C ARG A 51 -5.42 3.45 25.86
N GLU A 52 -6.55 4.16 25.87
CA GLU A 52 -7.14 4.73 24.66
C GLU A 52 -6.21 5.73 23.98
N LEU A 53 -5.54 6.57 24.76
CA LEU A 53 -4.55 7.52 24.26
C LEU A 53 -3.37 6.80 23.60
N SER A 54 -2.86 5.73 24.20
CA SER A 54 -1.79 4.89 23.65
C SER A 54 -2.18 4.25 22.33
N GLU A 55 -3.38 3.68 22.25
CA GLU A 55 -3.92 3.08 21.02
C GLU A 55 -4.07 4.11 19.90
N LYS A 56 -4.59 5.30 20.22
CA LYS A 56 -4.72 6.39 19.25
C LYS A 56 -3.36 6.94 18.80
N LEU A 57 -2.41 7.02 19.72
CA LEU A 57 -1.03 7.42 19.41
C LEU A 57 -0.42 6.48 18.36
N GLU A 58 -0.53 5.18 18.58
CA GLU A 58 -0.05 4.18 17.64
C GLU A 58 -0.75 4.27 16.29
N TYR A 59 -2.07 4.42 16.29
CA TYR A 59 -2.85 4.61 15.08
C TYR A 59 -2.41 5.84 14.28
N LEU A 60 -2.24 6.99 14.93
CA LEU A 60 -1.82 8.22 14.27
C LEU A 60 -0.38 8.14 13.75
N ARG A 61 0.51 7.45 14.45
CA ARG A 61 1.87 7.19 13.99
C ARG A 61 1.89 6.31 12.75
N ASN A 62 1.09 5.26 12.72
CA ASN A 62 0.95 4.39 11.55
C ASN A 62 0.34 5.14 10.35
N LEU A 63 -0.65 5.98 10.61
CA LEU A 63 -1.27 6.85 9.60
C LEU A 63 -0.24 7.80 8.98
N ASP A 64 0.54 8.48 9.81
CA ASP A 64 1.54 9.44 9.36
C ASP A 64 2.67 8.76 8.58
N LYS A 65 3.15 7.63 9.08
CA LYS A 65 4.13 6.79 8.39
C LYS A 65 3.62 6.33 7.01
N ARG A 66 2.39 5.86 6.95
CA ARG A 66 1.79 5.41 5.68
C ARG A 66 1.62 6.57 4.70
N ARG A 67 1.27 7.74 5.19
CA ARG A 67 1.20 8.97 4.38
C ARG A 67 2.55 9.29 3.73
N GLU A 68 3.62 9.24 4.50
CA GLU A 68 4.98 9.47 4.00
C GLU A 68 5.42 8.42 2.98
N GLU A 69 5.15 7.15 3.25
CA GLU A 69 5.44 6.04 2.33
C GLU A 69 4.74 6.24 0.98
N ILE A 70 3.45 6.53 1.00
CA ILE A 70 2.65 6.74 -0.21
C ILE A 70 3.10 8.01 -0.96
N SER A 71 3.39 9.08 -0.24
CA SER A 71 3.94 10.30 -0.84
C SER A 71 5.25 10.01 -1.57
N ALA A 72 6.15 9.26 -0.96
CA ALA A 72 7.40 8.85 -1.57
C ALA A 72 7.18 7.96 -2.82
N LEU A 73 6.26 7.00 -2.75
CA LEU A 73 5.94 6.11 -3.87
C LEU A 73 5.36 6.86 -5.07
N ILE A 74 4.45 7.81 -4.84
CA ILE A 74 3.86 8.63 -5.91
C ILE A 74 4.91 9.56 -6.50
N THR A 75 5.76 10.16 -5.67
CA THR A 75 6.88 11.00 -6.12
C THR A 75 7.88 10.20 -6.96
N ALA A 76 8.20 8.98 -6.57
CA ALA A 76 9.08 8.09 -7.33
C ALA A 76 8.51 7.73 -8.71
N GLN A 77 7.20 7.77 -8.89
CA GLN A 77 6.52 7.58 -10.17
C GLN A 77 6.41 8.89 -11.00
N GLU A 78 6.94 9.98 -10.46
CA GLU A 78 6.84 11.34 -11.07
C GLU A 78 5.39 11.80 -11.29
N LYS A 79 4.46 11.31 -10.48
CA LYS A 79 3.01 11.60 -10.56
C LYS A 79 2.49 12.47 -9.44
N MET A 80 3.38 12.94 -8.56
CA MET A 80 2.99 13.83 -7.46
C MET A 80 2.53 15.18 -8.00
N THR A 81 1.35 15.62 -7.52
CA THR A 81 0.80 16.94 -7.81
C THR A 81 0.47 17.67 -6.50
N PRO A 82 0.39 19.01 -6.49
CA PRO A 82 -0.02 19.76 -5.30
C PRO A 82 -1.39 19.35 -4.75
N GLU A 83 -2.29 18.91 -5.64
CA GLU A 83 -3.63 18.42 -5.27
C GLU A 83 -3.57 17.10 -4.53
N ILE A 84 -2.72 16.17 -4.98
CA ILE A 84 -2.49 14.87 -4.32
C ILE A 84 -1.83 15.08 -2.96
N GLU A 85 -0.83 15.95 -2.89
CA GLU A 85 -0.14 16.29 -1.65
C GLU A 85 -1.13 16.86 -0.62
N ALA A 86 -1.97 17.82 -1.03
CA ALA A 86 -3.00 18.40 -0.20
C ALA A 86 -4.04 17.35 0.26
N ALA A 87 -4.42 16.42 -0.62
CA ALA A 87 -5.34 15.34 -0.28
C ALA A 87 -4.73 14.38 0.76
N LEU A 88 -3.45 14.03 0.62
CA LEU A 88 -2.73 13.21 1.60
C LEU A 88 -2.63 13.91 2.96
N GLU A 89 -2.34 15.21 2.99
CA GLU A 89 -2.29 15.99 4.22
C GLU A 89 -3.64 16.06 4.94
N LYS A 90 -4.73 16.16 4.19
CA LYS A 90 -6.10 16.22 4.72
C LYS A 90 -6.63 14.86 5.16
N ALA A 91 -6.07 13.76 4.66
CA ALA A 91 -6.52 12.42 4.99
C ALA A 91 -6.40 12.16 6.50
N SER A 92 -7.49 11.78 7.11
CA SER A 92 -7.60 11.52 8.55
C SER A 92 -7.68 10.03 8.89
N THR A 93 -7.82 9.17 7.89
CA THR A 93 -7.90 7.71 8.03
C THR A 93 -6.97 7.00 7.05
N LEU A 94 -6.59 5.77 7.42
CA LEU A 94 -5.81 4.90 6.51
C LEU A 94 -6.59 4.59 5.22
N ALA A 95 -7.89 4.43 5.31
CA ALA A 95 -8.75 4.19 4.14
C ALA A 95 -8.68 5.35 3.13
N GLU A 96 -8.71 6.58 3.59
CA GLU A 96 -8.58 7.76 2.73
C GLU A 96 -7.23 7.81 2.02
N ILE A 97 -6.14 7.49 2.74
CA ILE A 97 -4.79 7.42 2.16
C ILE A 97 -4.69 6.31 1.11
N GLU A 98 -5.23 5.13 1.40
CA GLU A 98 -5.24 4.00 0.46
C GLU A 98 -6.09 4.31 -0.78
N ASP A 99 -7.22 5.01 -0.65
CA ASP A 99 -8.04 5.45 -1.77
C ASP A 99 -7.30 6.42 -2.69
N ILE A 100 -6.52 7.35 -2.13
CA ILE A 100 -5.67 8.27 -2.89
C ILE A 100 -4.60 7.49 -3.66
N TYR A 101 -4.00 6.48 -3.05
CA TYR A 101 -2.94 5.66 -3.64
C TYR A 101 -3.45 4.67 -4.68
N ARG A 102 -4.70 4.26 -4.61
CA ARG A 102 -5.28 3.21 -5.49
C ARG A 102 -4.99 3.42 -6.99
N PRO A 103 -5.15 4.62 -7.58
CA PRO A 103 -4.82 4.86 -8.99
C PRO A 103 -3.34 4.70 -9.33
N PHE A 104 -2.45 4.86 -8.34
CA PHE A 104 -1.00 4.81 -8.49
C PHE A 104 -0.40 3.46 -8.11
N ARG A 105 -1.24 2.56 -7.58
CA ARG A 105 -0.80 1.23 -7.16
C ARG A 105 -0.30 0.44 -8.37
N PRO A 106 0.91 -0.14 -8.33
CA PRO A 106 1.40 -0.97 -9.42
C PRO A 106 0.45 -2.13 -9.64
N LYS A 107 0.11 -2.40 -10.91
CA LYS A 107 -0.66 -3.59 -11.25
C LYS A 107 0.16 -4.81 -10.85
N ARG A 108 -0.49 -5.75 -10.18
CA ARG A 108 0.14 -7.03 -9.84
C ARG A 108 0.53 -7.73 -11.14
N ARG A 109 1.81 -8.08 -11.27
CA ARG A 109 2.27 -8.88 -12.41
C ARG A 109 1.68 -10.28 -12.30
N THR A 110 0.79 -10.61 -13.23
CA THR A 110 0.23 -11.96 -13.40
C THR A 110 0.95 -12.67 -14.53
N ARG A 111 0.81 -13.99 -14.62
CA ARG A 111 1.34 -14.76 -15.75
C ARG A 111 0.81 -14.22 -17.08
N ALA A 112 -0.49 -13.88 -17.13
CA ALA A 112 -1.11 -13.29 -18.30
C ALA A 112 -0.49 -11.94 -18.67
N SER A 113 -0.24 -11.03 -17.72
CA SER A 113 0.39 -9.74 -18.01
C SER A 113 1.83 -9.89 -18.48
N ILE A 114 2.59 -10.82 -17.92
CA ILE A 114 3.96 -11.14 -18.35
C ILE A 114 3.95 -11.69 -19.79
N ALA A 115 3.01 -12.58 -20.12
CA ALA A 115 2.86 -13.13 -21.46
C ALA A 115 2.47 -12.05 -22.48
N LYS A 116 1.64 -11.09 -22.11
CA LYS A 116 1.31 -9.93 -22.96
C LYS A 116 2.52 -9.03 -23.22
N GLU A 117 3.37 -8.80 -22.22
CA GLU A 117 4.64 -8.07 -22.39
C GLU A 117 5.59 -8.80 -23.36
N LYS A 118 5.54 -10.12 -23.40
CA LYS A 118 6.28 -10.96 -24.37
C LYS A 118 5.70 -10.93 -25.79
N GLY A 119 4.61 -10.21 -26.01
CA GLY A 119 3.97 -10.10 -27.32
C GLY A 119 3.16 -11.34 -27.75
N LEU A 120 2.70 -12.15 -26.81
CA LEU A 120 1.96 -13.38 -27.06
C LEU A 120 0.44 -13.21 -27.16
N GLU A 121 -0.08 -12.00 -26.97
CA GLU A 121 -1.53 -11.73 -27.06
C GLU A 121 -2.13 -12.09 -28.42
N PRO A 122 -1.52 -11.74 -29.59
CA PRO A 122 -2.03 -12.18 -30.91
C PRO A 122 -2.04 -13.70 -31.07
N LEU A 123 -1.04 -14.40 -30.51
CA LEU A 123 -1.00 -15.86 -30.52
C LEU A 123 -2.14 -16.45 -29.70
N ALA A 124 -2.42 -15.91 -28.52
CA ALA A 124 -3.55 -16.33 -27.69
C ALA A 124 -4.88 -16.12 -28.40
N ASP A 125 -5.07 -15.01 -29.08
CA ASP A 125 -6.27 -14.71 -29.87
C ASP A 125 -6.44 -15.68 -31.04
N ALA A 126 -5.36 -16.01 -31.76
CA ALA A 126 -5.38 -16.96 -32.86
C ALA A 126 -5.75 -18.37 -32.38
N ILE A 127 -5.22 -18.81 -31.26
CA ILE A 127 -5.54 -20.12 -30.65
C ILE A 127 -6.99 -20.14 -30.17
N PHE A 128 -7.42 -19.08 -29.47
CA PHE A 128 -8.77 -18.98 -28.93
C PHE A 128 -9.86 -18.95 -30.02
N ALA A 129 -9.57 -18.32 -31.14
CA ALA A 129 -10.49 -18.22 -32.27
C ALA A 129 -10.86 -19.59 -32.87
N GLN A 130 -10.01 -20.60 -32.73
CA GLN A 130 -10.24 -21.98 -33.19
C GLN A 130 -10.80 -22.08 -34.63
N ALA A 131 -10.28 -21.23 -35.52
CA ALA A 131 -10.74 -21.23 -36.91
C ALA A 131 -10.47 -22.59 -37.59
N ALA A 132 -11.41 -23.08 -38.40
CA ALA A 132 -11.32 -24.37 -39.04
C ALA A 132 -10.08 -24.54 -39.93
N ASP A 133 -9.58 -23.45 -40.48
CA ASP A 133 -8.39 -23.41 -41.34
C ASP A 133 -7.12 -22.98 -40.57
N SER A 134 -7.17 -22.91 -39.23
CA SER A 134 -6.01 -22.52 -38.43
C SER A 134 -4.91 -23.58 -38.48
N ALA A 135 -3.68 -23.12 -38.60
CA ALA A 135 -2.50 -23.94 -38.36
C ALA A 135 -2.53 -24.51 -36.93
N SER A 136 -1.77 -25.57 -36.68
CA SER A 136 -1.65 -26.12 -35.33
C SER A 136 -1.07 -25.07 -34.37
N PRO A 137 -1.36 -25.12 -33.04
CA PRO A 137 -0.79 -24.20 -32.08
C PRO A 137 0.74 -24.10 -32.15
N SER A 138 1.42 -25.22 -32.46
CA SER A 138 2.86 -25.25 -32.64
C SER A 138 3.35 -24.46 -33.85
N GLU A 139 2.62 -24.53 -34.96
CA GLU A 139 2.94 -23.76 -36.17
C GLU A 139 2.70 -22.26 -35.97
N LEU A 140 1.60 -21.87 -35.29
CA LEU A 140 1.32 -20.51 -34.95
C LEU A 140 2.37 -19.95 -33.98
N ALA A 141 2.77 -20.74 -33.01
CA ALA A 141 3.74 -20.34 -31.98
C ALA A 141 5.16 -20.11 -32.55
N ALA A 142 5.52 -20.78 -33.67
CA ALA A 142 6.83 -20.63 -34.30
C ALA A 142 7.15 -19.17 -34.67
N ASP A 143 6.14 -18.39 -35.05
CA ASP A 143 6.28 -17.00 -35.46
C ASP A 143 6.46 -16.06 -34.26
N TYR A 144 6.22 -16.54 -33.03
CA TYR A 144 6.27 -15.76 -31.79
C TYR A 144 7.49 -16.06 -30.93
N ILE A 145 8.40 -16.89 -31.42
CA ILE A 145 9.66 -17.14 -30.69
C ILE A 145 10.55 -15.90 -30.80
N ASP A 146 10.86 -15.34 -29.66
CA ASP A 146 11.72 -14.17 -29.54
C ASP A 146 12.51 -14.23 -28.21
N ALA A 147 13.78 -14.57 -28.32
CA ALA A 147 14.67 -14.68 -27.17
C ALA A 147 14.85 -13.32 -26.43
N GLU A 148 14.79 -12.20 -27.15
CA GLU A 148 14.88 -10.87 -26.55
C GLU A 148 13.68 -10.56 -25.65
N LYS A 149 12.51 -11.12 -25.95
CA LYS A 149 11.29 -11.02 -25.14
C LYS A 149 11.14 -12.15 -24.12
N GLY A 150 12.10 -13.05 -24.04
CA GLY A 150 12.09 -14.18 -23.13
C GLY A 150 11.26 -15.38 -23.60
N VAL A 151 11.00 -15.50 -24.90
CA VAL A 151 10.33 -16.62 -25.53
C VAL A 151 11.37 -17.38 -26.36
N GLU A 152 11.97 -18.41 -25.77
CA GLU A 152 13.07 -19.15 -26.38
C GLU A 152 12.59 -20.40 -27.13
N THR A 153 11.47 -20.98 -26.73
CA THR A 153 10.94 -22.24 -27.30
C THR A 153 9.48 -22.14 -27.69
N LEU A 154 9.01 -23.07 -28.49
CA LEU A 154 7.58 -23.22 -28.82
C LEU A 154 6.71 -23.42 -27.57
N GLU A 155 7.23 -24.17 -26.59
CA GLU A 155 6.54 -24.41 -25.33
C GLU A 155 6.35 -23.12 -24.52
N ASP A 156 7.34 -22.24 -24.52
CA ASP A 156 7.25 -20.93 -23.87
C ASP A 156 6.19 -20.05 -24.52
N ALA A 157 6.11 -20.04 -25.87
CA ALA A 157 5.12 -19.27 -26.59
C ALA A 157 3.71 -19.81 -26.33
N ILE A 158 3.49 -21.11 -26.41
CA ILE A 158 2.19 -21.77 -26.19
C ILE A 158 1.78 -21.58 -24.71
N GLY A 159 2.70 -21.81 -23.78
CA GLY A 159 2.44 -21.64 -22.35
C GLY A 159 2.01 -20.22 -22.01
N GLY A 160 2.68 -19.21 -22.57
CA GLY A 160 2.32 -17.80 -22.40
C GLY A 160 0.95 -17.46 -22.99
N ALA A 161 0.64 -17.98 -24.18
CA ALA A 161 -0.66 -17.80 -24.79
C ALA A 161 -1.79 -18.45 -23.96
N MET A 162 -1.56 -19.60 -23.38
CA MET A 162 -2.50 -20.26 -22.46
C MET A 162 -2.72 -19.46 -21.18
N ASP A 163 -1.69 -18.85 -20.62
CA ASP A 163 -1.78 -17.98 -19.45
C ASP A 163 -2.64 -16.72 -19.73
N ILE A 164 -2.66 -16.22 -20.97
CA ILE A 164 -3.51 -15.11 -21.39
C ILE A 164 -4.96 -15.56 -21.52
N ILE A 165 -5.19 -16.74 -22.12
CA ILE A 165 -6.54 -17.30 -22.32
C ILE A 165 -7.20 -17.65 -20.97
N ALA A 166 -6.43 -18.17 -20.04
CA ALA A 166 -6.91 -18.50 -18.70
C ALA A 166 -7.22 -17.25 -17.89
#